data_3fda5c4b31be71b6c06ca2fcb5e38848
#
_entry.id   3fda5c4b31be71b6c06ca2fcb5e38848
#
_cell.length_a   1.000
_cell.length_b   1.000
_cell.length_c   1.000
_cell.angle_alpha   90.00
_cell.angle_beta   90.00
_cell.angle_gamma   90.00
#
_symmetry.space_group_name_H-M   'P 1'
#
loop_
_entity.id
_entity.type
_entity.pdbx_description
1 polymer ?
#
loop_
_entity_poly.entity_id
_entity_poly.type
_entity_poly.pdbx_seq_one_letter_code
_entity_poly.pdbx_strand_id
1 'polypeptide(L)'
;VVQVETRWPFYNPEQPLAPGVWYWQFGYVEDGQVTWGSTQQVTVEDRSGKFCPPSLKTVLAKLPADHPRVWILKNEWKDFINHSKQKAERQWYLERADQVLQTPMKSVKDINVSQVKNLKNEMQINSYLTRESRRIIDAEEGNTEALIRAWLLTQDTKYADEAIKRVFI
;
A
#
# COMPACT_ATOMS: atom_id res chain seq x y z
N VAL A 1 36.11 4.80 6.82
CA VAL A 1 35.42 3.52 6.61
C VAL A 1 34.10 3.59 7.36
N VAL A 2 33.01 3.27 6.68
CA VAL A 2 31.70 3.15 7.30
C VAL A 2 31.29 1.68 7.18
N GLN A 3 30.88 1.08 8.29
CA GLN A 3 30.34 -0.27 8.33
C GLN A 3 28.92 -0.20 8.84
N VAL A 4 27.98 -0.83 8.14
CA VAL A 4 26.56 -0.83 8.48
C VAL A 4 26.03 -2.27 8.41
N GLU A 5 25.32 -2.69 9.43
CA GLU A 5 24.55 -3.93 9.42
C GLU A 5 23.12 -3.64 8.97
N THR A 6 22.62 -4.43 8.04
CA THR A 6 21.25 -4.27 7.50
C THR A 6 20.57 -5.63 7.40
N ARG A 7 19.26 -5.68 7.61
CA ARG A 7 18.45 -6.89 7.41
C ARG A 7 18.13 -7.15 5.94
N TRP A 8 18.39 -6.18 5.06
CA TRP A 8 18.03 -6.23 3.66
C TRP A 8 19.29 -6.28 2.80
N PRO A 9 19.26 -6.90 1.63
CA PRO A 9 20.42 -7.02 0.75
C PRO A 9 20.73 -5.69 0.01
N PHE A 10 20.48 -4.56 0.64
CA PHE A 10 20.80 -3.24 0.11
C PHE A 10 21.07 -2.24 1.24
N TYR A 11 21.83 -1.21 0.91
CA TYR A 11 22.09 -0.05 1.76
C TYR A 11 22.05 1.23 0.93
N ASN A 12 21.30 2.21 1.40
CA ASN A 12 21.25 3.55 0.84
C ASN A 12 21.93 4.52 1.82
N PRO A 13 23.05 5.14 1.46
CA PRO A 13 23.68 6.16 2.29
C PRO A 13 22.72 7.33 2.57
N GLU A 14 22.71 7.83 3.81
CA GLU A 14 21.90 8.98 4.18
C GLU A 14 22.38 10.28 3.51
N GLN A 15 23.64 10.33 3.15
CA GLN A 15 24.25 11.45 2.47
C GLN A 15 24.83 11.02 1.12
N PRO A 16 24.77 11.89 0.09
CA PRO A 16 25.43 11.61 -1.17
C PRO A 16 26.93 11.39 -0.97
N LEU A 17 27.48 10.41 -1.68
CA LEU A 17 28.92 10.22 -1.71
C LEU A 17 29.59 11.42 -2.39
N ALA A 18 30.67 11.92 -1.82
CA ALA A 18 31.47 12.97 -2.43
C ALA A 18 32.13 12.47 -3.73
N PRO A 19 32.43 13.36 -4.70
CA PRO A 19 33.23 13.00 -5.87
C PRO A 19 34.55 12.32 -5.50
N GLY A 20 34.87 11.26 -6.21
CA GLY A 20 36.07 10.46 -5.94
C GLY A 20 35.86 8.97 -6.22
N VAL A 21 36.86 8.19 -5.89
CA VAL A 21 36.84 6.73 -6.00
C VAL A 21 36.44 6.14 -4.65
N TRP A 22 35.39 5.35 -4.66
CA TRP A 22 34.84 4.68 -3.48
C TRP A 22 34.95 3.18 -3.64
N TYR A 23 35.30 2.50 -2.55
CA TYR A 23 35.38 1.06 -2.50
C TYR A 23 34.31 0.56 -1.52
N TRP A 24 33.60 -0.49 -1.90
CA TRP A 24 32.61 -1.11 -1.07
C TRP A 24 32.67 -2.62 -1.18
N GLN A 25 32.21 -3.29 -0.14
CA GLN A 25 32.02 -4.72 -0.12
C GLN A 25 30.82 -5.03 0.75
N PHE A 26 30.21 -6.16 0.50
CA PHE A 26 29.17 -6.70 1.39
C PHE A 26 29.67 -7.99 2.01
N GLY A 27 29.17 -8.29 3.21
CA GLY A 27 29.36 -9.56 3.88
C GLY A 27 28.03 -10.11 4.37
N TYR A 28 27.98 -11.38 4.60
CA TYR A 28 26.86 -12.01 5.30
C TYR A 28 27.34 -12.53 6.66
N VAL A 29 26.43 -12.47 7.62
CA VAL A 29 26.69 -12.93 9.00
C VAL A 29 26.09 -14.32 9.16
N GLU A 30 26.92 -15.29 9.55
CA GLU A 30 26.49 -16.64 9.86
C GLU A 30 27.19 -17.06 11.17
N ASP A 31 26.42 -17.50 12.14
CA ASP A 31 26.90 -17.88 13.48
C ASP A 31 27.79 -16.81 14.17
N GLY A 32 27.46 -15.53 13.96
CA GLY A 32 28.19 -14.40 14.52
C GLY A 32 29.51 -14.07 13.81
N GLN A 33 29.84 -14.75 12.73
CA GLN A 33 31.00 -14.47 11.90
C GLN A 33 30.60 -13.80 10.59
N VAL A 34 31.43 -12.88 10.12
CA VAL A 34 31.20 -12.17 8.86
C VAL A 34 32.07 -12.77 7.77
N THR A 35 31.44 -13.27 6.72
CA THR A 35 32.15 -13.67 5.49
C THR A 35 32.02 -12.56 4.47
N TRP A 36 33.13 -11.97 4.09
CA TRP A 36 33.16 -10.83 3.18
C TRP A 36 33.26 -11.28 1.73
N GLY A 37 32.49 -10.61 0.86
CA GLY A 37 32.60 -10.74 -0.59
C GLY A 37 33.79 -9.96 -1.16
N SER A 38 33.89 -9.94 -2.48
CA SER A 38 34.91 -9.18 -3.17
C SER A 38 34.68 -7.67 -3.06
N THR A 39 35.77 -6.92 -2.92
CA THR A 39 35.72 -5.45 -2.96
C THR A 39 35.34 -4.96 -4.36
N GLN A 40 34.37 -4.07 -4.41
CA GLN A 40 33.93 -3.39 -5.63
C GLN A 40 34.36 -1.94 -5.60
N GLN A 41 34.50 -1.34 -6.78
CA GLN A 41 34.88 0.07 -6.94
C GLN A 41 33.79 0.82 -7.69
N VAL A 42 33.54 2.06 -7.29
CA VAL A 42 32.68 3.01 -8.02
C VAL A 42 33.34 4.38 -8.06
N THR A 43 33.29 5.05 -9.20
CA THR A 43 33.73 6.44 -9.32
C THR A 43 32.52 7.36 -9.32
N VAL A 44 32.53 8.31 -8.40
CA VAL A 44 31.52 9.37 -8.31
C VAL A 44 32.14 10.64 -8.93
N GLU A 45 31.50 11.15 -9.97
CA GLU A 45 31.91 12.40 -10.64
C GLU A 45 31.06 13.57 -10.13
N ASP A 46 31.53 14.81 -10.33
CA ASP A 46 30.77 16.02 -9.97
C ASP A 46 29.40 16.08 -10.63
N ARG A 47 29.29 15.55 -11.85
CA ARG A 47 28.03 15.44 -12.61
C ARG A 47 27.17 14.23 -12.27
N SER A 48 27.62 13.36 -11.37
CA SER A 48 26.84 12.19 -10.98
C SER A 48 25.51 12.61 -10.36
N GLY A 49 24.41 11.98 -10.76
CA GLY A 49 23.10 12.23 -10.21
C GLY A 49 23.09 11.99 -8.71
N LYS A 50 22.60 12.97 -7.95
CA LYS A 50 22.49 12.84 -6.48
C LYS A 50 21.09 12.38 -6.12
N PHE A 51 21.00 11.20 -5.54
CA PHE A 51 19.78 10.72 -4.91
C PHE A 51 20.05 10.52 -3.42
N CYS A 52 19.38 11.34 -2.61
CA CYS A 52 19.41 11.19 -1.16
C CYS A 52 17.95 11.08 -0.69
N PRO A 53 17.54 9.94 -0.17
CA PRO A 53 16.18 9.81 0.36
C PRO A 53 15.99 10.83 1.50
N PRO A 54 14.88 11.58 1.49
CA PRO A 54 14.63 12.53 2.57
C PRO A 54 14.45 11.78 3.89
N SER A 55 14.91 12.37 4.98
CA SER A 55 14.70 11.80 6.31
C SER A 55 13.19 11.64 6.58
N LEU A 56 12.81 10.63 7.36
CA LEU A 56 11.42 10.40 7.74
C LEU A 56 10.81 11.67 8.39
N LYS A 57 11.58 12.38 9.22
CA LYS A 57 11.17 13.65 9.82
C LYS A 57 10.82 14.69 8.75
N THR A 58 11.63 14.80 7.69
CA THR A 58 11.39 15.73 6.57
C THR A 58 10.14 15.35 5.79
N VAL A 59 9.92 14.04 5.56
CA VAL A 59 8.71 13.53 4.88
C VAL A 59 7.48 13.84 5.72
N LEU A 60 7.50 13.47 7.01
CA LEU A 60 6.37 13.68 7.90
C LEU A 60 6.02 15.18 8.08
N ALA A 61 7.02 16.05 8.12
CA ALA A 61 6.80 17.49 8.22
C ALA A 61 6.14 18.10 6.96
N LYS A 62 6.26 17.43 5.81
CA LYS A 62 5.63 17.86 4.56
C LYS A 62 4.26 17.25 4.32
N LEU A 63 3.88 16.22 5.08
CA LEU A 63 2.56 15.64 4.96
C LEU A 63 1.51 16.60 5.52
N PRO A 64 0.46 16.92 4.77
CA PRO A 64 -0.65 17.72 5.28
C PRO A 64 -1.27 17.05 6.52
N ALA A 65 -1.60 17.83 7.53
CA ALA A 65 -2.31 17.34 8.71
C ALA A 65 -3.78 17.03 8.40
N ASP A 66 -4.35 17.73 7.43
CA ASP A 66 -5.74 17.62 7.03
C ASP A 66 -6.01 16.41 6.13
N HIS A 67 -7.22 15.89 6.19
CA HIS A 67 -7.74 14.85 5.29
C HIS A 67 -8.72 15.44 4.26
N PRO A 68 -8.82 14.85 3.06
CA PRO A 68 -8.01 13.75 2.50
C PRO A 68 -6.57 14.16 2.18
N ARG A 69 -5.64 13.23 2.19
CA ARG A 69 -4.20 13.50 1.93
C ARG A 69 -3.43 12.38 1.21
N VAL A 70 -4.12 11.38 0.67
CA VAL A 70 -3.48 10.26 -0.02
C VAL A 70 -3.65 10.39 -1.53
N TRP A 71 -4.87 10.34 -2.01
CA TRP A 71 -5.16 10.43 -3.45
C TRP A 71 -5.37 11.87 -3.92
N ILE A 72 -5.80 12.73 -3.00
CA ILE A 72 -6.08 14.13 -3.26
C ILE A 72 -5.84 14.92 -1.99
N LEU A 73 -5.36 16.13 -2.10
CA LEU A 73 -5.19 17.02 -0.95
C LEU A 73 -6.50 17.77 -0.68
N LYS A 74 -6.72 18.12 0.57
CA LYS A 74 -7.94 18.84 0.99
C LYS A 74 -8.16 20.14 0.21
N ASN A 75 -7.11 20.90 -0.04
CA ASN A 75 -7.17 22.14 -0.80
C ASN A 75 -7.46 21.96 -2.29
N GLU A 76 -7.19 20.78 -2.86
CA GLU A 76 -7.43 20.43 -4.27
C GLU A 76 -8.80 19.79 -4.49
N TRP A 77 -9.48 19.39 -3.41
CA TRP A 77 -10.70 18.60 -3.48
C TRP A 77 -11.82 19.26 -4.29
N LYS A 78 -12.01 20.57 -4.11
CA LYS A 78 -13.04 21.33 -4.85
C LYS A 78 -12.79 21.29 -6.36
N ASP A 79 -11.56 21.49 -6.77
CA ASP A 79 -11.18 21.49 -8.18
C ASP A 79 -11.27 20.08 -8.77
N PHE A 80 -10.87 19.06 -8.02
CA PHE A 80 -11.05 17.67 -8.40
C PHE A 80 -12.53 17.33 -8.65
N ILE A 81 -13.44 17.69 -7.74
CA ILE A 81 -14.88 17.46 -7.92
C ILE A 81 -15.37 18.18 -9.18
N ASN A 82 -14.98 19.43 -9.40
CA ASN A 82 -15.41 20.18 -10.57
C ASN A 82 -14.91 19.57 -11.88
N HIS A 83 -13.65 19.16 -11.95
CA HIS A 83 -13.10 18.45 -13.10
C HIS A 83 -13.80 17.10 -13.34
N SER A 84 -14.10 16.38 -12.27
CA SER A 84 -14.75 15.07 -12.38
C SER A 84 -16.14 15.14 -13.01
N LYS A 85 -16.88 16.27 -12.84
CA LYS A 85 -18.22 16.45 -13.42
C LYS A 85 -18.25 16.36 -14.94
N GLN A 86 -17.11 16.62 -15.59
CA GLN A 86 -16.97 16.58 -17.04
C GLN A 86 -16.49 15.22 -17.57
N LYS A 87 -16.27 14.25 -16.70
CA LYS A 87 -15.74 12.93 -17.05
C LYS A 87 -16.84 11.88 -17.05
N ALA A 88 -16.90 11.10 -18.14
CA ALA A 88 -17.90 10.03 -18.27
C ALA A 88 -17.72 8.94 -17.18
N GLU A 89 -16.48 8.68 -16.79
CA GLU A 89 -16.13 7.71 -15.75
C GLU A 89 -16.76 8.03 -14.38
N ARG A 90 -17.04 9.32 -14.14
CA ARG A 90 -17.70 9.73 -12.87
C ARG A 90 -19.04 9.00 -12.67
N GLN A 91 -19.85 8.97 -13.71
CA GLN A 91 -21.15 8.31 -13.64
C GLN A 91 -21.03 6.83 -13.33
N TRP A 92 -20.09 6.14 -13.97
CA TRP A 92 -19.82 4.74 -13.71
C TRP A 92 -19.44 4.46 -12.23
N TYR A 93 -18.58 5.32 -11.62
CA TYR A 93 -18.23 5.18 -10.21
C TYR A 93 -19.43 5.37 -9.29
N LEU A 94 -20.32 6.32 -9.59
CA LEU A 94 -21.51 6.55 -8.78
C LEU A 94 -22.50 5.41 -8.88
N GLU A 95 -22.76 4.92 -10.10
CA GLU A 95 -23.64 3.75 -10.32
C GLU A 95 -23.12 2.51 -9.61
N ARG A 96 -21.79 2.28 -9.67
CA ARG A 96 -21.17 1.18 -8.95
C ARG A 96 -21.34 1.30 -7.43
N ALA A 97 -21.16 2.49 -6.88
CA ALA A 97 -21.36 2.74 -5.46
C ALA A 97 -22.81 2.57 -5.03
N ASP A 98 -23.77 3.05 -5.83
CA ASP A 98 -25.19 2.86 -5.57
C ASP A 98 -25.60 1.38 -5.61
N GLN A 99 -25.02 0.58 -6.49
CA GLN A 99 -25.17 -0.88 -6.47
C GLN A 99 -24.64 -1.49 -5.17
N VAL A 100 -23.48 -1.01 -4.70
CA VAL A 100 -22.89 -1.50 -3.45
C VAL A 100 -23.76 -1.18 -2.24
N LEU A 101 -24.44 -0.02 -2.20
CA LEU A 101 -25.39 0.30 -1.14
C LEU A 101 -26.55 -0.71 -1.04
N GLN A 102 -26.90 -1.36 -2.15
CA GLN A 102 -27.95 -2.39 -2.21
C GLN A 102 -27.38 -3.82 -2.03
N THR A 103 -26.08 -3.98 -2.01
CA THR A 103 -25.42 -5.28 -1.92
C THR A 103 -25.22 -5.66 -0.46
N PRO A 104 -25.73 -6.81 0.01
CA PRO A 104 -25.48 -7.27 1.36
C PRO A 104 -23.97 -7.42 1.61
N MET A 105 -23.54 -6.96 2.77
CA MET A 105 -22.18 -7.09 3.23
C MET A 105 -21.85 -8.56 3.52
N LYS A 106 -20.73 -9.04 3.02
CA LYS A 106 -20.23 -10.40 3.29
C LYS A 106 -19.30 -10.40 4.48
N SER A 107 -19.31 -11.48 5.22
CA SER A 107 -18.47 -11.70 6.39
C SER A 107 -17.93 -13.13 6.43
N VAL A 108 -17.02 -13.41 7.34
CA VAL A 108 -16.50 -14.76 7.55
C VAL A 108 -17.61 -15.78 7.89
N LYS A 109 -18.78 -15.32 8.37
CA LYS A 109 -19.94 -16.18 8.64
C LYS A 109 -20.56 -16.74 7.36
N ASP A 110 -20.30 -16.13 6.21
CA ASP A 110 -20.80 -16.57 4.92
C ASP A 110 -19.94 -17.69 4.29
N ILE A 111 -18.85 -18.06 4.95
CA ILE A 111 -18.04 -19.21 4.54
C ILE A 111 -18.84 -20.50 4.78
N ASN A 112 -19.00 -21.29 3.72
CA ASN A 112 -19.68 -22.57 3.83
C ASN A 112 -18.82 -23.62 4.54
N VAL A 113 -18.85 -23.61 5.86
CA VAL A 113 -18.07 -24.54 6.69
C VAL A 113 -18.50 -26.00 6.54
N SER A 114 -19.68 -26.30 5.97
CA SER A 114 -20.09 -27.69 5.71
C SER A 114 -19.20 -28.39 4.66
N GLN A 115 -18.61 -27.64 3.77
CA GLN A 115 -17.62 -28.13 2.80
C GLN A 115 -16.35 -28.68 3.47
N VAL A 116 -15.99 -28.14 4.64
CA VAL A 116 -14.79 -28.58 5.39
C VAL A 116 -14.90 -30.05 5.80
N LYS A 117 -16.12 -30.55 6.06
CA LYS A 117 -16.36 -31.95 6.43
C LYS A 117 -15.98 -32.94 5.32
N ASN A 118 -15.92 -32.50 4.07
CA ASN A 118 -15.58 -33.31 2.92
C ASN A 118 -14.08 -33.30 2.58
N LEU A 119 -13.29 -32.51 3.31
CA LEU A 119 -11.86 -32.37 3.07
C LEU A 119 -11.07 -33.40 3.85
N LYS A 120 -10.01 -33.95 3.22
CA LYS A 120 -9.34 -35.15 3.72
C LYS A 120 -8.24 -34.87 4.75
N ASN A 121 -7.70 -33.68 4.76
CA ASN A 121 -6.58 -33.32 5.63
C ASN A 121 -6.52 -31.81 5.91
N GLU A 122 -5.70 -31.45 6.89
CA GLU A 122 -5.54 -30.07 7.36
C GLU A 122 -5.10 -29.11 6.25
N MET A 123 -4.21 -29.54 5.33
CA MET A 123 -3.76 -28.71 4.22
C MET A 123 -4.92 -28.31 3.31
N GLN A 124 -5.81 -29.24 2.98
CA GLN A 124 -7.00 -28.97 2.15
C GLN A 124 -7.97 -28.03 2.88
N ILE A 125 -8.15 -28.23 4.19
CA ILE A 125 -8.98 -27.37 5.03
C ILE A 125 -8.44 -25.95 5.03
N ASN A 126 -7.16 -25.78 5.32
CA ASN A 126 -6.51 -24.47 5.35
C ASN A 126 -6.55 -23.76 3.98
N SER A 127 -6.30 -24.51 2.90
CA SER A 127 -6.38 -23.97 1.55
C SER A 127 -7.80 -23.51 1.20
N TYR A 128 -8.82 -24.28 1.57
CA TYR A 128 -10.21 -23.90 1.35
C TYR A 128 -10.57 -22.64 2.13
N LEU A 129 -10.31 -22.61 3.44
CA LEU A 129 -10.66 -21.48 4.30
C LEU A 129 -9.92 -20.21 3.86
N THR A 130 -8.63 -20.31 3.53
CA THR A 130 -7.84 -19.18 3.03
C THR A 130 -8.41 -18.62 1.73
N ARG A 131 -8.78 -19.49 0.78
CA ARG A 131 -9.36 -19.06 -0.49
C ARG A 131 -10.71 -18.36 -0.29
N GLU A 132 -11.60 -18.93 0.53
CA GLU A 132 -12.94 -18.34 0.77
C GLU A 132 -12.84 -17.04 1.55
N SER A 133 -11.96 -16.96 2.55
CA SER A 133 -11.70 -15.71 3.28
C SER A 133 -11.16 -14.63 2.36
N ARG A 134 -10.18 -14.96 1.51
CA ARG A 134 -9.63 -14.00 0.53
C ARG A 134 -10.70 -13.52 -0.44
N ARG A 135 -11.56 -14.40 -0.95
CA ARG A 135 -12.67 -14.02 -1.84
C ARG A 135 -13.63 -13.02 -1.19
N ILE A 136 -13.89 -13.18 0.10
CA ILE A 136 -14.74 -12.23 0.86
C ILE A 136 -14.02 -10.90 1.03
N ILE A 137 -12.76 -10.92 1.48
CA ILE A 137 -11.94 -9.72 1.67
C ILE A 137 -11.81 -8.92 0.37
N ASP A 138 -11.42 -9.57 -0.74
CA ASP A 138 -11.24 -8.91 -2.03
C ASP A 138 -12.55 -8.27 -2.52
N ALA A 139 -13.69 -8.95 -2.30
CA ALA A 139 -15.01 -8.42 -2.68
C ALA A 139 -15.39 -7.19 -1.83
N GLU A 140 -15.18 -7.23 -0.52
CA GLU A 140 -15.53 -6.12 0.37
C GLU A 140 -14.54 -4.97 0.28
N GLU A 141 -13.26 -5.23 -0.02
CA GLU A 141 -12.28 -4.19 -0.34
C GLU A 141 -12.71 -3.40 -1.58
N GLY A 142 -13.07 -4.08 -2.68
CA GLY A 142 -13.57 -3.44 -3.90
C GLY A 142 -14.88 -2.68 -3.69
N ASN A 143 -15.78 -3.19 -2.86
CA ASN A 143 -17.02 -2.51 -2.50
C ASN A 143 -16.73 -1.25 -1.67
N THR A 144 -15.86 -1.35 -0.67
CA THR A 144 -15.45 -0.23 0.18
C THR A 144 -14.75 0.86 -0.65
N GLU A 145 -13.86 0.47 -1.56
CA GLU A 145 -13.19 1.40 -2.47
C GLU A 145 -14.18 2.16 -3.35
N ALA A 146 -15.18 1.48 -3.91
CA ALA A 146 -16.22 2.13 -4.72
C ALA A 146 -16.99 3.19 -3.92
N LEU A 147 -17.35 2.89 -2.67
CA LEU A 147 -18.02 3.83 -1.78
C LEU A 147 -17.14 5.04 -1.43
N ILE A 148 -15.86 4.80 -1.10
CA ILE A 148 -14.91 5.88 -0.80
C ILE A 148 -14.73 6.80 -2.01
N ARG A 149 -14.61 6.25 -3.23
CA ARG A 149 -14.51 7.03 -4.47
C ARG A 149 -15.77 7.86 -4.70
N ALA A 150 -16.96 7.30 -4.49
CA ALA A 150 -18.21 8.03 -4.62
C ALA A 150 -18.32 9.17 -3.59
N TRP A 151 -17.92 8.93 -2.35
CA TRP A 151 -17.85 9.98 -1.35
C TRP A 151 -16.87 11.09 -1.74
N LEU A 152 -15.67 10.76 -2.23
CA LEU A 152 -14.71 11.76 -2.72
C LEU A 152 -15.28 12.61 -3.87
N LEU A 153 -16.08 12.01 -4.74
CA LEU A 153 -16.71 12.69 -5.89
C LEU A 153 -17.92 13.55 -5.53
N THR A 154 -18.64 13.22 -4.44
CA THR A 154 -19.94 13.83 -4.13
C THR A 154 -19.99 14.52 -2.78
N GLN A 155 -19.16 14.11 -1.83
CA GLN A 155 -19.23 14.44 -0.41
C GLN A 155 -20.54 13.97 0.27
N ASP A 156 -21.30 13.07 -0.36
CA ASP A 156 -22.49 12.48 0.22
C ASP A 156 -22.10 11.45 1.29
N THR A 157 -22.49 11.75 2.53
CA THR A 157 -22.11 10.94 3.71
C THR A 157 -22.64 9.52 3.66
N LYS A 158 -23.73 9.23 2.92
CA LYS A 158 -24.27 7.87 2.78
C LYS A 158 -23.21 6.86 2.32
N TYR A 159 -22.30 7.29 1.43
CA TYR A 159 -21.21 6.44 0.95
C TYR A 159 -20.13 6.25 2.02
N ALA A 160 -19.76 7.32 2.73
CA ALA A 160 -18.77 7.23 3.81
C ALA A 160 -19.28 6.35 4.95
N ASP A 161 -20.53 6.55 5.38
CA ASP A 161 -21.15 5.80 6.47
C ASP A 161 -21.18 4.29 6.16
N GLU A 162 -21.53 3.93 4.93
CA GLU A 162 -21.54 2.53 4.52
C GLU A 162 -20.11 1.96 4.36
N ALA A 163 -19.16 2.75 3.85
CA ALA A 163 -17.76 2.34 3.75
C ALA A 163 -17.17 2.02 5.13
N ILE A 164 -17.42 2.87 6.13
CA ILE A 164 -16.98 2.67 7.51
C ILE A 164 -17.52 1.35 8.08
N LYS A 165 -18.81 1.04 7.87
CA LYS A 165 -19.38 -0.24 8.32
C LYS A 165 -18.66 -1.43 7.71
N ARG A 166 -18.27 -1.36 6.43
CA ARG A 166 -17.60 -2.47 5.73
C ARG A 166 -16.13 -2.67 6.13
N VAL A 167 -15.47 -1.65 6.66
CA VAL A 167 -14.09 -1.76 7.16
C VAL A 167 -14.00 -2.47 8.52
N PHE A 168 -15.03 -2.38 9.35
CA PHE A 168 -15.03 -2.91 10.72
C PHE A 168 -15.82 -4.22 10.87
N ILE A 169 -15.69 -5.12 9.90
CA ILE A 169 -16.32 -6.45 9.88
C ILE A 169 -15.54 -7.45 10.74
#